data_67d7fb1ae29e0b173918c65400579e57
#
_entry.id   67d7fb1ae29e0b173918c65400579e57
#
_cell.length_a   1.000
_cell.length_b   1.000
_cell.length_c   1.000
_cell.angle_alpha   90.00
_cell.angle_beta   90.00
_cell.angle_gamma   90.00
#
_symmetry.space_group_name_H-M   'P 1'
#
loop_
_entity.id
_entity.type
_entity.pdbx_description
1 polymer ?
#
loop_
_entity_poly.entity_id
_entity_poly.type
_entity_poly.pdbx_seq_one_letter_code
_entity_poly.pdbx_strand_id
1 'polypeptide(L)'
;MLEKKAKEKIIEKFRVHATDTGSPQVQIAILSAEIAELSEHLKTHKKDFSSRRGLLKKVGQRHHLLRYLQRENQQSFEELAKKLKLKVGA
;
A
#
# COMPACT_ATOMS: atom_id res chain seq x y z
N MET A 1 10.68 -1.30 -8.10
CA MET A 1 10.34 -2.35 -7.15
C MET A 1 9.25 -3.28 -7.68
N LEU A 2 8.02 -2.84 -7.86
CA LEU A 2 7.02 -3.65 -8.54
C LEU A 2 7.20 -3.56 -10.04
N GLU A 3 6.94 -4.67 -10.73
CA GLU A 3 6.90 -4.65 -12.18
C GLU A 3 5.75 -3.78 -12.67
N LYS A 4 5.91 -3.19 -13.83
CA LYS A 4 4.91 -2.31 -14.44
C LYS A 4 3.54 -2.99 -14.54
N LYS A 5 3.52 -4.26 -14.97
CA LYS A 5 2.27 -5.02 -15.08
C LYS A 5 1.59 -5.24 -13.74
N ALA A 6 2.36 -5.48 -12.69
CA ALA A 6 1.83 -5.64 -11.34
C ALA A 6 1.20 -4.34 -10.85
N LYS A 7 1.86 -3.20 -11.07
CA LYS A 7 1.30 -1.89 -10.72
C LYS A 7 0.02 -1.60 -11.48
N GLU A 8 -0.01 -1.89 -12.77
CA GLU A 8 -1.19 -1.68 -13.62
C GLU A 8 -2.39 -2.48 -13.12
N LYS A 9 -2.17 -3.73 -12.73
CA LYS A 9 -3.23 -4.59 -12.17
C LYS A 9 -3.76 -4.02 -10.85
N ILE A 10 -2.89 -3.53 -9.99
CA ILE A 10 -3.27 -2.94 -8.72
C ILE A 10 -4.08 -1.66 -8.95
N ILE A 11 -3.61 -0.80 -9.84
CA ILE A 11 -4.31 0.45 -10.19
C ILE A 11 -5.71 0.13 -10.70
N GLU A 12 -5.83 -0.83 -11.62
CA GLU A 12 -7.11 -1.23 -12.18
C GLU A 12 -8.08 -1.75 -11.12
N LYS A 13 -7.58 -2.56 -10.19
CA LYS A 13 -8.39 -3.16 -9.15
C LYS A 13 -8.89 -2.14 -8.11
N PHE A 14 -8.09 -1.13 -7.79
CA PHE A 14 -8.39 -0.21 -6.68
C PHE A 14 -8.74 1.21 -7.11
N ARG A 15 -8.68 1.53 -8.39
CA ARG A 15 -9.01 2.88 -8.85
C ARG A 15 -10.47 3.23 -8.55
N VAL A 16 -10.69 4.50 -8.25
CA VAL A 16 -12.02 5.04 -7.94
C VAL A 16 -12.77 5.36 -9.23
N HIS A 17 -12.04 5.75 -10.28
CA HIS A 17 -12.59 6.03 -11.60
C HIS A 17 -11.61 5.59 -12.69
N ALA A 18 -12.07 5.56 -13.94
CA ALA A 18 -11.33 4.95 -15.05
C ALA A 18 -9.94 5.52 -15.28
N THR A 19 -9.71 6.79 -14.95
CA THR A 19 -8.42 7.47 -15.14
C THR A 19 -7.61 7.60 -13.86
N ASP A 20 -8.07 7.00 -12.77
CA ASP A 20 -7.43 7.13 -11.46
C ASP A 20 -6.16 6.31 -11.37
N THR A 21 -5.02 6.98 -11.22
CA THR A 21 -3.73 6.35 -10.98
C THR A 21 -3.07 6.87 -9.69
N GLY A 22 -3.68 7.85 -9.04
CA GLY A 22 -3.08 8.53 -7.91
C GLY A 22 -3.97 8.76 -6.70
N SER A 23 -5.16 8.17 -6.65
CA SER A 23 -6.02 8.31 -5.47
C SER A 23 -5.38 7.68 -4.24
N PRO A 24 -5.77 8.09 -3.02
CA PRO A 24 -5.27 7.46 -1.81
C PRO A 24 -5.46 5.94 -1.80
N GLN A 25 -6.59 5.45 -2.30
CA GLN A 25 -6.87 4.02 -2.36
C GLN A 25 -5.86 3.27 -3.24
N VAL A 26 -5.55 3.82 -4.41
CA VAL A 26 -4.56 3.23 -5.32
C VAL A 26 -3.16 3.29 -4.70
N GLN A 27 -2.79 4.43 -4.14
CA GLN A 27 -1.47 4.58 -3.51
C GLN A 27 -1.27 3.60 -2.35
N ILE A 28 -2.28 3.44 -1.49
CA ILE A 28 -2.24 2.49 -0.38
C ILE A 28 -2.08 1.07 -0.89
N ALA A 29 -2.81 0.71 -1.96
CA ALA A 29 -2.72 -0.63 -2.54
C ALA A 29 -1.32 -0.91 -3.11
N ILE A 30 -0.74 0.05 -3.81
CA ILE A 30 0.63 -0.07 -4.35
C ILE A 30 1.64 -0.20 -3.21
N LEU A 31 1.54 0.65 -2.19
CA LEU A 31 2.44 0.59 -1.03
C LEU A 31 2.32 -0.75 -0.30
N SER A 32 1.10 -1.27 -0.16
CA SER A 32 0.88 -2.57 0.48
C SER A 32 1.56 -3.69 -0.28
N ALA A 33 1.50 -3.69 -1.61
CA ALA A 33 2.18 -4.67 -2.43
C ALA A 33 3.70 -4.54 -2.34
N GLU A 34 4.22 -3.31 -2.34
CA GLU A 34 5.65 -3.06 -2.20
C GLU A 34 6.17 -3.47 -0.82
N ILE A 35 5.39 -3.22 0.23
CA ILE A 35 5.72 -3.64 1.60
C ILE A 35 5.82 -5.16 1.68
N ALA A 36 4.86 -5.88 1.08
CA ALA A 36 4.87 -7.33 1.05
C ALA A 36 6.11 -7.87 0.32
N GLU A 37 6.46 -7.26 -0.81
CA GLU A 37 7.63 -7.65 -1.59
C GLU A 37 8.93 -7.43 -0.80
N LEU A 38 9.09 -6.26 -0.17
CA LEU A 38 10.26 -5.96 0.65
C LEU A 38 10.34 -6.84 1.89
N SER A 39 9.22 -7.12 2.52
CA SER A 39 9.18 -8.01 3.68
C SER A 39 9.67 -9.40 3.32
N GLU A 40 9.25 -9.90 2.16
CA GLU A 40 9.69 -11.19 1.66
C GLU A 40 11.20 -11.19 1.34
N HIS A 41 11.66 -10.12 0.68
CA HIS A 41 13.09 -9.93 0.37
C HIS A 41 13.93 -9.97 1.65
N LEU A 42 13.50 -9.30 2.71
CA LEU A 42 14.26 -9.22 3.96
C LEU A 42 14.32 -10.53 4.75
N LYS A 43 13.46 -11.49 4.45
CA LYS A 43 13.55 -12.83 5.04
C LYS A 43 14.83 -13.54 4.63
N THR A 44 15.27 -13.32 3.40
CA THR A 44 16.49 -13.95 2.86
C THR A 44 17.70 -13.01 2.85
N HIS A 45 17.47 -11.70 2.94
CA HIS A 45 18.53 -10.69 2.91
C HIS A 45 18.47 -9.82 4.16
N LYS A 46 18.71 -10.47 5.31
CA LYS A 46 18.53 -9.83 6.63
C LYS A 46 19.43 -8.63 6.89
N LYS A 47 20.56 -8.54 6.21
CA LYS A 47 21.53 -7.45 6.37
C LYS A 47 21.37 -6.34 5.32
N ASP A 48 20.33 -6.40 4.51
CA ASP A 48 20.04 -5.34 3.55
C ASP A 48 19.37 -4.16 4.26
N PHE A 49 20.21 -3.31 4.85
CA PHE A 49 19.73 -2.17 5.65
C PHE A 49 19.06 -1.09 4.82
N SER A 50 19.44 -0.92 3.57
CA SER A 50 18.77 0.02 2.66
C SER A 50 17.33 -0.41 2.40
N SER A 51 17.10 -1.68 2.12
CA SER A 51 15.75 -2.21 1.92
C SER A 51 14.92 -2.11 3.19
N ARG A 52 15.53 -2.32 4.35
CA ARG A 52 14.85 -2.19 5.64
C ARG A 52 14.38 -0.76 5.88
N ARG A 53 15.25 0.23 5.61
CA ARG A 53 14.87 1.64 5.71
C ARG A 53 13.75 1.98 4.74
N GLY A 54 13.84 1.47 3.50
CA GLY A 54 12.80 1.65 2.50
C GLY A 54 11.47 1.07 2.95
N LEU A 55 11.48 -0.11 3.56
CA LEU A 55 10.28 -0.75 4.09
C LEU A 55 9.63 0.12 5.17
N LEU A 56 10.42 0.58 6.14
CA LEU A 56 9.90 1.43 7.22
C LEU A 56 9.30 2.72 6.69
N LYS A 57 9.95 3.32 5.69
CA LYS A 57 9.43 4.53 5.05
C LYS A 57 8.08 4.28 4.36
N LYS A 58 7.95 3.16 3.66
CA LYS A 58 6.69 2.80 2.98
C LYS A 58 5.58 2.48 3.96
N VAL A 59 5.89 1.81 5.07
CA VAL A 59 4.93 1.56 6.14
C VAL A 59 4.41 2.87 6.72
N GLY A 60 5.31 3.84 6.96
CA GLY A 60 4.92 5.16 7.45
C GLY A 60 4.04 5.91 6.46
N GLN A 61 4.39 5.89 5.17
CA GLN A 61 3.60 6.52 4.12
C GLN A 61 2.21 5.90 4.02
N ARG A 62 2.12 4.57 4.07
CA ARG A 62 0.83 3.87 4.03
C ARG A 62 -0.03 4.25 5.23
N HIS A 63 0.55 4.28 6.40
CA HIS A 63 -0.17 4.66 7.63
C HIS A 63 -0.73 6.09 7.53
N HIS A 64 0.07 7.01 7.03
CA HIS A 64 -0.34 8.40 6.83
C HIS A 64 -1.52 8.49 5.87
N LEU A 65 -1.46 7.79 4.74
CA LEU A 65 -2.52 7.77 3.75
C LEU A 65 -3.79 7.11 4.28
N LEU A 66 -3.66 6.04 5.07
CA LEU A 66 -4.81 5.37 5.68
C LEU A 66 -5.52 6.29 6.67
N ARG A 67 -4.77 7.04 7.48
CA ARG A 67 -5.36 8.00 8.41
C ARG A 67 -6.06 9.13 7.67
N TYR A 68 -5.46 9.62 6.59
CA TYR A 68 -6.07 10.63 5.75
C TYR A 68 -7.40 10.13 5.18
N LEU A 69 -7.41 8.92 4.61
CA LEU A 69 -8.60 8.32 4.03
C LEU A 69 -9.69 8.09 5.08
N GLN A 70 -9.31 7.61 6.26
CA GLN A 70 -10.24 7.40 7.36
C GLN A 70 -10.94 8.70 7.76
N ARG A 71 -10.20 9.80 7.82
CA ARG A 71 -10.73 11.11 8.17
C ARG A 71 -11.66 11.67 7.10
N GLU A 72 -11.29 11.49 5.82
CA GLU A 72 -12.03 12.07 4.71
C GLU A 72 -13.22 11.22 4.26
N ASN A 73 -13.10 9.89 4.36
CA ASN A 73 -14.15 8.97 3.92
C ASN A 73 -14.05 7.64 4.65
N GLN A 74 -14.73 7.54 5.78
CA GLN A 74 -14.70 6.36 6.64
C GLN A 74 -15.16 5.09 5.90
N GLN A 75 -16.17 5.19 5.07
CA GLN A 75 -16.69 4.03 4.33
C GLN A 75 -15.65 3.49 3.35
N SER A 76 -15.02 4.36 2.59
CA SER A 76 -13.96 3.96 1.66
C SER A 76 -12.78 3.33 2.40
N PHE A 77 -12.43 3.87 3.57
CA PHE A 77 -11.37 3.33 4.39
C PHE A 77 -11.68 1.89 4.84
N GLU A 78 -12.89 1.65 5.33
CA GLU A 78 -13.30 0.32 5.76
C GLU A 78 -13.33 -0.68 4.62
N GLU A 79 -13.84 -0.28 3.47
CA GLU A 79 -13.88 -1.14 2.28
C GLU A 79 -12.47 -1.50 1.82
N LEU A 80 -11.57 -0.53 1.79
CA LEU A 80 -10.19 -0.75 1.39
C LEU A 80 -9.47 -1.67 2.37
N ALA A 81 -9.65 -1.45 3.67
CA ALA A 81 -9.05 -2.30 4.70
C ALA A 81 -9.48 -3.75 4.55
N LYS A 82 -10.74 -3.99 4.26
CA LYS A 82 -11.26 -5.33 4.00
C LYS A 82 -10.62 -5.96 2.76
N LYS A 83 -10.52 -5.20 1.67
CA LYS A 83 -9.92 -5.68 0.42
C LYS A 83 -8.46 -6.06 0.60
N LEU A 84 -7.71 -5.28 1.36
CA LEU A 84 -6.29 -5.50 1.59
C LEU A 84 -6.02 -6.37 2.81
N LYS A 85 -7.05 -6.76 3.54
CA LYS A 85 -6.93 -7.54 4.78
C LYS A 85 -6.00 -6.87 5.79
N LEU A 86 -6.06 -5.53 5.84
CA LEU A 86 -5.27 -4.76 6.77
C LEU A 86 -5.90 -4.80 8.15
N LYS A 87 -5.07 -4.77 9.18
CA LYS A 87 -5.54 -4.57 10.54
C LYS A 87 -5.98 -3.12 10.66
N VAL A 88 -7.28 -2.92 10.86
CA VAL A 88 -7.83 -1.61 11.18
C VAL A 88 -7.61 -1.42 12.67
N GLY A 89 -6.37 -1.16 13.03
CA GLY A 89 -6.02 -0.99 14.42
C GLY A 89 -6.59 0.29 14.98
N ALA A 90 -6.84 0.26 16.22
CA ALA A 90 -7.16 1.42 17.01
C ALA A 90 -6.08 2.47 16.86
#